data_114624b9c02a669dfe4645e5481b7a49
#
_entry.id   114624b9c02a669dfe4645e5481b7a49
#
_cell.length_a   1.000
_cell.length_b   1.000
_cell.length_c   1.000
_cell.angle_alpha   90.00
_cell.angle_beta   90.00
_cell.angle_gamma   90.00
#
_symmetry.space_group_name_H-M   'P 1'
#
loop_
_entity.id
_entity.type
_entity.pdbx_description
1 polymer ?
#
loop_
_entity_poly.entity_id
_entity_poly.type
_entity_poly.pdbx_seq_one_letter_code
_entity_poly.pdbx_strand_id
1 'polypeptide(L)'
;FCLDGKPVIIAVEAECSPECRAFFNIKMSQWPNEPDKLGGWPWMDFTRPQRVFSNLQGVPEVINVSVAQHPQLRFGDSVLYGETGNCGRAFHDGHNDPAPDAWKKGYNFAEQFDRAVETDPPIVLVTGWNEWIAGRWQGIPERPLMFVDCANYEYSRDLEMMRGGYFDNYFMQLIENVRRYKGVADTPVFGRLPVPDGAAVGCFCESDAVYDSFDDGDFARHAEGSGCVYDNRTQRNAIRKIKVKHDGEYLCFLLRTKQPVTPYDGTGSWMRLYLNTTGGQGYQFVLNTHPAPDGTTTLARVTGTDDDLTAADLPDVAAFYEADGDKFKIKVPLRALGLDPDGFTVWFKAADSREPIASVEDFYDKGDVAPLGRMNFVYKGK
;
A
#
# COMPACT_ATOMS: atom_id res chain seq x y z
N PHE A 1 11.69 -15.61 -10.72
CA PHE A 1 10.37 -16.21 -10.90
C PHE A 1 10.48 -17.54 -11.63
N CYS A 2 9.88 -18.59 -11.10
CA CYS A 2 9.87 -19.92 -11.72
C CYS A 2 8.43 -20.36 -12.04
N LEU A 3 8.25 -21.03 -13.16
CA LEU A 3 7.01 -21.67 -13.57
C LEU A 3 7.33 -23.13 -13.97
N ASP A 4 6.56 -24.08 -13.44
CA ASP A 4 6.79 -25.51 -13.64
C ASP A 4 8.22 -25.97 -13.29
N GLY A 5 8.77 -25.40 -12.21
CA GLY A 5 10.11 -25.72 -11.71
C GLY A 5 11.27 -25.13 -12.50
N LYS A 6 11.02 -24.34 -13.55
CA LYS A 6 12.05 -23.69 -14.35
C LYS A 6 11.98 -22.16 -14.24
N PRO A 7 13.12 -21.45 -14.24
CA PRO A 7 13.13 -19.99 -14.35
C PRO A 7 12.46 -19.55 -15.66
N VAL A 8 11.68 -18.46 -15.61
CA VAL A 8 10.99 -17.91 -16.79
C VAL A 8 11.85 -16.85 -17.46
N ILE A 9 11.93 -16.91 -18.80
CA ILE A 9 12.47 -15.80 -19.62
C ILE A 9 11.53 -15.51 -20.78
N ILE A 10 11.58 -14.26 -21.26
CA ILE A 10 10.94 -13.86 -22.52
C ILE A 10 11.99 -13.91 -23.61
N ALA A 11 11.82 -14.79 -24.60
CA ALA A 11 12.76 -14.97 -25.69
C ALA A 11 12.09 -15.54 -26.95
N VAL A 12 12.80 -15.51 -28.08
CA VAL A 12 12.42 -16.23 -29.29
C VAL A 12 12.97 -17.64 -29.17
N GLU A 13 12.11 -18.61 -28.90
CA GLU A 13 12.51 -20.00 -28.61
C GLU A 13 13.40 -20.59 -29.68
N ALA A 14 13.11 -20.29 -30.96
CA ALA A 14 13.90 -20.80 -32.10
C ALA A 14 15.37 -20.32 -32.08
N GLU A 15 15.66 -19.21 -31.45
CA GLU A 15 17.02 -18.65 -31.34
C GLU A 15 17.75 -19.11 -30.08
N CYS A 16 17.09 -19.84 -29.19
CA CYS A 16 17.70 -20.36 -27.98
C CYS A 16 18.50 -21.63 -28.24
N SER A 17 19.64 -21.76 -27.53
CA SER A 17 20.43 -23.01 -27.55
C SER A 17 19.65 -24.17 -26.89
N PRO A 18 20.02 -25.42 -27.16
CA PRO A 18 19.42 -26.59 -26.51
C PRO A 18 19.52 -26.50 -24.96
N GLU A 19 20.63 -26.00 -24.42
CA GLU A 19 20.84 -25.83 -22.98
C GLU A 19 19.90 -24.77 -22.42
N CYS A 20 19.71 -23.64 -23.11
CA CYS A 20 18.77 -22.59 -22.75
C CYS A 20 17.34 -23.13 -22.66
N ARG A 21 16.89 -23.89 -23.69
CA ARG A 21 15.56 -24.52 -23.71
C ARG A 21 15.38 -25.58 -22.62
N ALA A 22 16.44 -26.28 -22.26
CA ALA A 22 16.38 -27.27 -21.19
C ALA A 22 16.24 -26.58 -19.79
N PHE A 23 16.93 -25.48 -19.60
CA PHE A 23 16.99 -24.79 -18.32
C PHE A 23 15.80 -23.87 -18.06
N PHE A 24 15.38 -23.08 -19.06
CA PHE A 24 14.32 -22.07 -18.90
C PHE A 24 12.94 -22.55 -19.33
N ASN A 25 11.91 -21.97 -18.73
CA ASN A 25 10.56 -21.93 -19.28
C ASN A 25 10.48 -20.68 -20.16
N ILE A 26 10.49 -20.87 -21.47
CA ILE A 26 10.57 -19.78 -22.44
C ILE A 26 9.17 -19.32 -22.80
N LYS A 27 8.92 -18.02 -22.68
CA LYS A 27 7.70 -17.37 -23.11
C LYS A 27 8.01 -16.38 -24.23
N MET A 28 7.06 -16.15 -25.11
CA MET A 28 7.21 -15.20 -26.20
C MET A 28 6.59 -13.86 -25.85
N SER A 29 7.19 -12.77 -26.28
CA SER A 29 6.53 -11.46 -26.17
C SER A 29 5.26 -11.44 -27.02
N GLN A 30 4.17 -10.99 -26.45
CA GLN A 30 2.90 -10.75 -27.12
C GLN A 30 2.60 -9.27 -27.15
N TRP A 31 2.69 -8.65 -28.30
CA TRP A 31 2.32 -7.24 -28.46
C TRP A 31 0.80 -7.09 -28.58
N PRO A 32 0.24 -5.95 -28.12
CA PRO A 32 -1.22 -5.78 -28.03
C PRO A 32 -1.95 -5.77 -29.38
N ASN A 33 -1.26 -5.43 -30.46
CA ASN A 33 -1.80 -5.35 -31.83
C ASN A 33 -1.41 -6.55 -32.72
N GLU A 34 -0.86 -7.60 -32.14
CA GLU A 34 -0.55 -8.83 -32.84
C GLU A 34 -1.65 -9.90 -32.65
N PRO A 35 -1.78 -10.86 -33.59
CA PRO A 35 -2.59 -12.05 -33.35
C PRO A 35 -2.08 -12.84 -32.13
N ASP A 36 -3.00 -13.54 -31.47
CA ASP A 36 -2.66 -14.34 -30.29
C ASP A 36 -1.63 -15.44 -30.62
N LYS A 37 -0.59 -15.51 -29.82
CA LYS A 37 0.45 -16.53 -29.91
C LYS A 37 0.31 -17.53 -28.76
N LEU A 38 0.38 -18.81 -29.06
CA LEU A 38 0.52 -19.81 -28.00
C LEU A 38 1.85 -19.60 -27.26
N GLY A 39 1.80 -19.57 -25.94
CA GLY A 39 2.95 -19.24 -25.10
C GLY A 39 3.30 -17.74 -25.10
N GLY A 40 2.45 -16.90 -25.67
CA GLY A 40 2.60 -15.44 -25.65
C GLY A 40 2.28 -14.85 -24.28
N TRP A 41 3.18 -14.01 -23.77
CA TRP A 41 2.95 -13.23 -22.54
C TRP A 41 2.76 -11.76 -22.91
N PRO A 42 1.57 -11.18 -22.64
CA PRO A 42 1.23 -9.85 -23.08
C PRO A 42 1.93 -8.80 -22.23
N TRP A 43 2.68 -7.90 -22.87
CA TRP A 43 3.12 -6.67 -22.25
C TRP A 43 1.91 -5.77 -21.91
N MET A 44 0.93 -5.68 -22.83
CA MET A 44 -0.34 -4.97 -22.66
C MET A 44 -1.41 -5.61 -23.56
N ASP A 45 -2.67 -5.51 -23.20
CA ASP A 45 -3.80 -5.91 -24.06
C ASP A 45 -4.76 -4.73 -24.23
N PHE A 46 -5.07 -4.39 -25.49
CA PHE A 46 -6.02 -3.33 -25.82
C PHE A 46 -7.45 -3.84 -26.03
N THR A 47 -7.63 -5.16 -25.99
CA THR A 47 -8.96 -5.77 -26.14
C THR A 47 -9.78 -5.58 -24.88
N ARG A 48 -11.06 -5.33 -25.03
CA ARG A 48 -12.02 -5.21 -23.94
C ARG A 48 -13.23 -6.12 -24.15
N PRO A 49 -13.55 -7.02 -23.21
CA PRO A 49 -12.72 -7.38 -22.03
C PRO A 49 -11.40 -8.01 -22.45
N GLN A 50 -10.37 -7.97 -21.57
CA GLN A 50 -9.04 -8.49 -21.88
C GLN A 50 -9.08 -9.99 -22.21
N ARG A 51 -8.18 -10.38 -23.13
CA ARG A 51 -7.97 -11.77 -23.50
C ARG A 51 -7.19 -12.52 -22.42
N VAL A 52 -7.51 -13.79 -22.25
CA VAL A 52 -6.64 -14.72 -21.52
C VAL A 52 -5.77 -15.44 -22.55
N PHE A 53 -4.47 -15.28 -22.46
CA PHE A 53 -3.51 -15.89 -23.36
C PHE A 53 -3.16 -17.29 -22.90
N SER A 54 -2.99 -18.21 -23.85
CA SER A 54 -2.76 -19.62 -23.56
C SER A 54 -1.28 -19.99 -23.65
N ASN A 55 -0.90 -21.00 -22.89
CA ASN A 55 0.42 -21.63 -23.01
C ASN A 55 0.56 -22.40 -24.36
N LEU A 56 1.71 -23.04 -24.59
CA LEU A 56 1.99 -23.80 -25.82
C LEU A 56 1.05 -24.99 -26.03
N GLN A 57 0.37 -25.46 -24.99
CA GLN A 57 -0.63 -26.56 -25.04
C GLN A 57 -2.06 -26.04 -25.24
N GLY A 58 -2.26 -24.72 -25.41
CA GLY A 58 -3.58 -24.12 -25.59
C GLY A 58 -4.37 -23.98 -24.28
N VAL A 59 -3.74 -24.15 -23.11
CA VAL A 59 -4.39 -23.98 -21.81
C VAL A 59 -4.27 -22.51 -21.38
N PRO A 60 -5.37 -21.86 -20.90
CA PRO A 60 -5.33 -20.50 -20.36
C PRO A 60 -4.24 -20.34 -19.31
N GLU A 61 -3.40 -19.31 -19.43
CA GLU A 61 -2.22 -19.13 -18.56
C GLU A 61 -2.09 -17.74 -17.99
N VAL A 62 -2.27 -16.69 -18.79
CA VAL A 62 -1.96 -15.34 -18.36
C VAL A 62 -2.94 -14.30 -18.89
N ILE A 63 -3.29 -13.34 -18.03
CA ILE A 63 -4.02 -12.13 -18.40
C ILE A 63 -3.18 -10.89 -18.07
N ASN A 64 -3.28 -9.85 -18.90
CA ASN A 64 -2.65 -8.56 -18.61
C ASN A 64 -3.64 -7.61 -17.93
N VAL A 65 -3.15 -6.81 -16.99
CA VAL A 65 -3.85 -5.66 -16.42
C VAL A 65 -2.94 -4.43 -16.42
N SER A 66 -3.51 -3.26 -16.69
CA SER A 66 -2.77 -1.98 -16.73
C SER A 66 -3.64 -0.83 -16.26
N VAL A 67 -3.03 0.25 -15.78
CA VAL A 67 -3.77 1.40 -15.24
C VAL A 67 -4.37 2.29 -16.31
N ALA A 68 -3.72 2.37 -17.47
CA ALA A 68 -4.22 3.08 -18.66
C ALA A 68 -3.75 2.38 -19.93
N GLN A 69 -4.43 2.62 -21.07
CA GLN A 69 -4.15 1.98 -22.33
C GLN A 69 -4.32 2.97 -23.49
N HIS A 70 -3.44 2.89 -24.48
CA HIS A 70 -3.43 3.80 -25.63
C HIS A 70 -3.55 3.01 -26.96
N PRO A 71 -4.70 2.40 -27.27
CA PRO A 71 -4.85 1.51 -28.42
C PRO A 71 -4.74 2.23 -29.76
N GLN A 72 -4.98 3.52 -29.79
CA GLN A 72 -4.93 4.34 -31.00
C GLN A 72 -3.57 4.94 -31.29
N LEU A 73 -2.60 4.79 -30.39
CA LEU A 73 -1.31 5.38 -30.56
C LEU A 73 -0.39 4.53 -31.42
N ARG A 74 0.28 5.17 -32.35
CA ARG A 74 1.60 4.69 -32.74
C ARG A 74 2.42 4.62 -31.46
N PHE A 75 3.06 3.53 -31.23
CA PHE A 75 3.90 3.33 -30.08
C PHE A 75 4.72 4.58 -29.77
N GLY A 76 4.36 5.29 -28.72
CA GLY A 76 5.03 6.51 -28.30
C GLY A 76 4.36 7.84 -28.64
N ASP A 77 3.32 7.90 -29.42
CA ASP A 77 2.57 9.14 -29.62
C ASP A 77 1.61 9.36 -28.47
N SER A 78 1.53 10.57 -27.96
CA SER A 78 0.72 10.88 -26.79
C SER A 78 -0.72 11.24 -27.18
N VAL A 79 -1.59 10.92 -26.27
CA VAL A 79 -2.96 11.44 -26.17
C VAL A 79 -3.05 12.97 -26.26
N LEU A 80 -2.00 13.69 -25.92
CA LEU A 80 -1.91 15.15 -26.06
C LEU A 80 -1.98 15.62 -27.53
N TYR A 81 -1.90 14.70 -28.48
CA TYR A 81 -1.96 15.02 -29.92
C TYR A 81 -3.34 14.86 -30.51
N GLY A 82 -4.38 14.79 -29.65
CA GLY A 82 -5.77 14.79 -30.08
C GLY A 82 -6.28 13.43 -30.53
N GLU A 83 -5.59 12.34 -30.21
CA GLU A 83 -6.06 11.01 -30.52
C GLU A 83 -7.22 10.60 -29.62
N THR A 84 -8.22 9.93 -30.19
CA THR A 84 -9.41 9.44 -29.51
C THR A 84 -9.34 7.93 -29.30
N GLY A 85 -10.13 7.43 -28.35
CA GLY A 85 -10.21 5.99 -28.07
C GLY A 85 -9.17 5.45 -27.09
N ASN A 86 -8.37 6.32 -26.47
CA ASN A 86 -7.48 5.95 -25.38
C ASN A 86 -8.28 5.74 -24.10
N CYS A 87 -7.91 4.73 -23.34
CA CYS A 87 -8.50 4.42 -22.05
C CYS A 87 -7.58 4.94 -20.95
N GLY A 88 -7.96 6.06 -20.35
CA GLY A 88 -7.25 6.65 -19.23
C GLY A 88 -7.51 5.90 -17.92
N ARG A 89 -6.96 6.41 -16.82
CA ARG A 89 -7.15 5.86 -15.49
C ARG A 89 -8.59 5.93 -15.02
N ALA A 90 -9.35 6.93 -15.48
CA ALA A 90 -10.76 7.13 -15.19
C ALA A 90 -11.69 6.37 -16.14
N PHE A 91 -11.16 5.54 -17.04
CA PHE A 91 -11.99 4.81 -18.01
C PHE A 91 -12.80 3.72 -17.33
N HIS A 92 -14.12 3.74 -17.54
CA HIS A 92 -15.06 2.69 -17.18
C HIS A 92 -16.34 2.82 -18.03
N ASP A 93 -17.13 1.78 -18.14
CA ASP A 93 -18.39 1.77 -18.87
C ASP A 93 -18.29 2.33 -20.30
N GLY A 94 -17.14 2.12 -20.96
CA GLY A 94 -16.90 2.51 -22.34
C GLY A 94 -16.44 3.96 -22.56
N HIS A 95 -16.18 4.74 -21.51
CA HIS A 95 -15.72 6.13 -21.63
C HIS A 95 -14.77 6.54 -20.51
N ASN A 96 -13.98 7.60 -20.73
CA ASN A 96 -13.21 8.24 -19.67
C ASN A 96 -14.14 9.18 -18.88
N ASP A 97 -14.21 9.02 -17.56
CA ASP A 97 -15.02 9.87 -16.69
C ASP A 97 -14.42 11.29 -16.64
N PRO A 98 -15.16 12.33 -17.06
CA PRO A 98 -14.68 13.69 -17.08
C PRO A 98 -14.71 14.38 -15.71
N ALA A 99 -15.17 13.71 -14.65
CA ALA A 99 -15.24 14.31 -13.32
C ALA A 99 -13.84 14.72 -12.82
N PRO A 100 -13.73 15.86 -12.13
CA PRO A 100 -12.46 16.25 -11.54
C PRO A 100 -11.88 15.14 -10.65
N ASP A 101 -10.59 14.86 -10.83
CA ASP A 101 -9.87 13.82 -10.06
C ASP A 101 -10.37 12.37 -10.23
N ALA A 102 -11.24 12.06 -11.21
CA ALA A 102 -11.67 10.71 -11.52
C ALA A 102 -10.48 9.76 -11.78
N TRP A 103 -9.39 10.28 -12.34
CA TRP A 103 -8.14 9.58 -12.55
C TRP A 103 -7.48 9.05 -11.25
N LYS A 104 -7.84 9.58 -10.07
CA LYS A 104 -7.39 9.05 -8.77
C LYS A 104 -8.11 7.76 -8.38
N LYS A 105 -9.28 7.48 -8.96
CA LYS A 105 -10.15 6.37 -8.56
C LYS A 105 -9.72 5.01 -9.13
N GLY A 106 -8.94 5.01 -10.23
CA GLY A 106 -8.43 3.78 -10.82
C GLY A 106 -9.50 2.87 -11.40
N TYR A 107 -10.53 3.43 -12.00
CA TYR A 107 -11.67 2.67 -12.58
C TYR A 107 -11.21 1.68 -13.64
N ASN A 108 -10.32 2.11 -14.55
CA ASN A 108 -9.78 1.23 -15.60
C ASN A 108 -9.03 0.03 -15.01
N PHE A 109 -8.26 0.27 -13.96
CA PHE A 109 -7.50 -0.77 -13.27
C PHE A 109 -8.41 -1.74 -12.51
N ALA A 110 -9.47 -1.23 -11.88
CA ALA A 110 -10.50 -2.04 -11.22
C ALA A 110 -11.22 -2.95 -12.23
N GLU A 111 -11.73 -2.40 -13.35
CA GLU A 111 -12.41 -3.17 -14.40
C GLU A 111 -11.54 -4.31 -14.94
N GLN A 112 -10.26 -4.04 -15.18
CA GLN A 112 -9.34 -5.07 -15.67
C GLN A 112 -9.04 -6.15 -14.63
N PHE A 113 -8.89 -5.79 -13.36
CA PHE A 113 -8.72 -6.77 -12.29
C PHE A 113 -9.99 -7.57 -12.01
N ASP A 114 -11.18 -6.98 -12.15
CA ASP A 114 -12.45 -7.71 -12.05
C ASP A 114 -12.50 -8.82 -13.10
N ARG A 115 -12.07 -8.52 -14.32
CA ARG A 115 -11.93 -9.52 -15.39
C ARG A 115 -10.89 -10.60 -15.05
N ALA A 116 -9.75 -10.22 -14.48
CA ALA A 116 -8.72 -11.17 -14.06
C ALA A 116 -9.24 -12.12 -12.96
N VAL A 117 -9.98 -11.59 -11.99
CA VAL A 117 -10.61 -12.40 -10.93
C VAL A 117 -11.70 -13.32 -11.49
N GLU A 118 -12.54 -12.82 -12.43
CA GLU A 118 -13.59 -13.62 -13.07
C GLU A 118 -13.03 -14.80 -13.87
N THR A 119 -11.93 -14.58 -14.61
CA THR A 119 -11.34 -15.61 -15.46
C THR A 119 -10.36 -16.52 -14.75
N ASP A 120 -9.87 -16.11 -13.61
CA ASP A 120 -8.96 -16.83 -12.69
C ASP A 120 -7.80 -17.58 -13.39
N PRO A 121 -7.02 -16.93 -14.29
CA PRO A 121 -5.88 -17.57 -14.91
C PRO A 121 -4.75 -17.76 -13.89
N PRO A 122 -3.82 -18.71 -14.09
CA PRO A 122 -2.68 -18.92 -13.19
C PRO A 122 -1.83 -17.68 -12.93
N ILE A 123 -1.81 -16.73 -13.87
CA ILE A 123 -0.93 -15.56 -13.83
C ILE A 123 -1.69 -14.29 -14.22
N VAL A 124 -1.57 -13.26 -13.41
CA VAL A 124 -1.94 -11.88 -13.75
C VAL A 124 -0.67 -11.07 -13.91
N LEU A 125 -0.41 -10.58 -15.12
CA LEU A 125 0.74 -9.72 -15.42
C LEU A 125 0.31 -8.25 -15.33
N VAL A 126 0.79 -7.54 -14.32
CA VAL A 126 0.54 -6.12 -14.13
C VAL A 126 1.62 -5.32 -14.87
N THR A 127 1.21 -4.48 -15.81
CA THR A 127 2.12 -3.65 -16.62
C THR A 127 2.14 -2.21 -16.14
N GLY A 128 3.31 -1.55 -16.28
CA GLY A 128 3.53 -0.15 -15.97
C GLY A 128 3.78 0.06 -14.47
N TRP A 129 5.04 -0.16 -14.05
CA TRP A 129 5.43 0.18 -12.68
C TRP A 129 5.99 1.60 -12.61
N ASN A 130 7.06 1.91 -13.32
CA ASN A 130 7.78 3.19 -13.23
C ASN A 130 8.55 3.57 -14.49
N GLU A 131 7.92 3.51 -15.64
CA GLU A 131 8.53 3.92 -16.90
C GLU A 131 8.45 5.45 -17.14
N TRP A 132 8.54 6.26 -16.07
CA TRP A 132 8.33 7.72 -16.10
C TRP A 132 9.14 8.47 -17.14
N ILE A 133 10.31 8.00 -17.50
CA ILE A 133 11.22 8.63 -18.47
C ILE A 133 11.38 7.81 -19.74
N ALA A 134 10.58 6.77 -19.94
CA ALA A 134 10.65 5.98 -21.15
C ALA A 134 10.06 6.72 -22.35
N GLY A 135 10.61 6.45 -23.54
CA GLY A 135 10.09 6.97 -24.79
C GLY A 135 10.03 8.49 -24.87
N ARG A 136 11.17 9.17 -24.60
CA ARG A 136 11.26 10.63 -24.74
C ARG A 136 11.09 11.04 -26.21
N TRP A 137 10.04 11.81 -26.48
CA TRP A 137 9.74 12.35 -27.80
C TRP A 137 10.18 13.82 -27.89
N GLN A 138 10.79 14.17 -29.02
CA GLN A 138 11.18 15.57 -29.24
C GLN A 138 9.93 16.42 -29.50
N GLY A 139 9.83 17.53 -28.77
CA GLY A 139 8.83 18.54 -29.06
C GLY A 139 9.07 19.20 -30.43
N ILE A 140 7.98 19.52 -31.12
CA ILE A 140 7.93 20.43 -32.25
C ILE A 140 7.01 21.59 -31.87
N PRO A 141 6.94 22.69 -32.63
CA PRO A 141 6.14 23.85 -32.22
C PRO A 141 4.69 23.52 -31.85
N GLU A 142 4.08 22.54 -32.53
CA GLU A 142 2.71 22.13 -32.33
C GLU A 142 2.55 21.00 -31.28
N ARG A 143 3.65 20.42 -30.81
CA ARG A 143 3.64 19.25 -29.93
C ARG A 143 4.72 19.39 -28.83
N PRO A 144 4.34 19.40 -27.57
CA PRO A 144 5.31 19.56 -26.50
C PRO A 144 6.29 18.37 -26.41
N LEU A 145 7.48 18.64 -25.87
CA LEU A 145 8.37 17.58 -25.42
C LEU A 145 7.67 16.78 -24.32
N MET A 146 7.70 15.46 -24.43
CA MET A 146 7.06 14.60 -23.45
C MET A 146 7.68 13.21 -23.37
N PHE A 147 7.37 12.50 -22.32
CA PHE A 147 7.61 11.08 -22.16
C PHE A 147 6.27 10.33 -22.32
N VAL A 148 6.31 9.15 -22.94
CA VAL A 148 5.10 8.37 -23.24
C VAL A 148 4.24 8.15 -22.01
N ASP A 149 4.84 7.75 -20.89
CA ASP A 149 4.13 7.38 -19.67
C ASP A 149 3.92 8.53 -18.69
N CYS A 150 4.33 9.75 -19.06
CA CYS A 150 4.16 10.96 -18.27
C CYS A 150 3.37 12.05 -18.99
N ALA A 151 2.41 11.67 -19.86
CA ALA A 151 1.63 12.64 -20.62
C ALA A 151 0.81 13.57 -19.73
N ASN A 152 0.06 13.00 -18.82
CA ASN A 152 -0.70 13.64 -17.75
C ASN A 152 -1.17 12.59 -16.75
N TYR A 153 -1.85 13.01 -15.68
CA TYR A 153 -2.35 12.09 -14.66
C TYR A 153 -3.41 11.10 -15.16
N GLU A 154 -4.20 11.47 -16.15
CA GLU A 154 -5.24 10.59 -16.70
C GLU A 154 -4.65 9.46 -17.55
N TYR A 155 -3.64 9.76 -18.36
CA TYR A 155 -3.17 8.84 -19.39
C TYR A 155 -1.79 8.24 -19.11
N SER A 156 -1.11 8.61 -18.02
CA SER A 156 0.12 7.92 -17.63
C SER A 156 -0.20 6.47 -17.23
N ARG A 157 0.68 5.53 -17.62
CA ARG A 157 0.45 4.09 -17.48
C ARG A 157 1.10 3.45 -16.27
N ASP A 158 1.88 4.22 -15.52
CA ASP A 158 2.61 3.72 -14.36
C ASP A 158 1.79 3.80 -13.07
N LEU A 159 2.00 2.83 -12.19
CA LEU A 159 1.29 2.71 -10.92
C LEU A 159 2.19 2.91 -9.68
N GLU A 160 3.49 3.15 -9.88
CA GLU A 160 4.38 3.48 -8.78
C GLU A 160 3.88 4.71 -8.01
N MET A 161 4.05 4.71 -6.71
CA MET A 161 3.71 5.83 -5.86
C MET A 161 4.45 7.10 -6.27
N MET A 162 3.76 8.23 -6.19
CA MET A 162 4.34 9.54 -6.51
C MET A 162 3.98 10.56 -5.43
N ARG A 163 4.80 11.59 -5.28
CA ARG A 163 4.44 12.72 -4.43
C ARG A 163 3.42 13.60 -5.15
N GLY A 164 2.32 13.92 -4.49
CA GLY A 164 1.18 14.61 -5.10
C GLY A 164 0.43 13.71 -6.11
N GLY A 165 -0.40 14.28 -6.96
CA GLY A 165 -1.16 13.52 -7.94
C GLY A 165 -2.03 12.45 -7.30
N TYR A 166 -1.92 11.20 -7.76
CA TYR A 166 -2.64 10.06 -7.19
C TYR A 166 -1.93 9.41 -5.99
N PHE A 167 -0.76 9.90 -5.62
CA PHE A 167 0.03 9.47 -4.47
C PHE A 167 0.24 7.94 -4.45
N ASP A 168 -0.28 7.21 -3.46
CA ASP A 168 -0.18 5.75 -3.35
C ASP A 168 -1.47 5.01 -3.70
N ASN A 169 -2.49 5.70 -4.22
CA ASN A 169 -3.81 5.12 -4.48
C ASN A 169 -3.74 3.86 -5.34
N TYR A 170 -2.94 3.86 -6.41
CA TYR A 170 -2.79 2.71 -7.29
C TYR A 170 -2.03 1.56 -6.64
N PHE A 171 -1.05 1.87 -5.81
CA PHE A 171 -0.34 0.85 -5.04
C PHE A 171 -1.26 0.16 -4.03
N MET A 172 -2.09 0.93 -3.34
CA MET A 172 -3.09 0.38 -2.40
C MET A 172 -4.14 -0.44 -3.14
N GLN A 173 -4.61 0.03 -4.29
CA GLN A 173 -5.55 -0.71 -5.15
C GLN A 173 -4.92 -2.01 -5.69
N LEU A 174 -3.63 -1.98 -6.05
CA LEU A 174 -2.90 -3.19 -6.44
C LEU A 174 -2.86 -4.21 -5.30
N ILE A 175 -2.53 -3.78 -4.08
CA ILE A 175 -2.49 -4.66 -2.90
C ILE A 175 -3.87 -5.30 -2.66
N GLU A 176 -4.94 -4.51 -2.72
CA GLU A 176 -6.32 -5.01 -2.58
C GLU A 176 -6.64 -6.05 -3.65
N ASN A 177 -6.37 -5.76 -4.90
CA ASN A 177 -6.63 -6.65 -6.02
C ASN A 177 -5.80 -7.94 -5.97
N VAL A 178 -4.54 -7.86 -5.57
CA VAL A 178 -3.70 -9.06 -5.34
C VAL A 178 -4.29 -9.93 -4.23
N ARG A 179 -4.81 -9.33 -3.17
CA ARG A 179 -5.49 -10.05 -2.09
C ARG A 179 -6.81 -10.70 -2.54
N ARG A 180 -7.59 -10.00 -3.35
CA ARG A 180 -8.82 -10.56 -3.96
C ARG A 180 -8.50 -11.77 -4.85
N TYR A 181 -7.48 -11.66 -5.67
CA TYR A 181 -7.08 -12.70 -6.62
C TYR A 181 -6.44 -13.92 -5.93
N LYS A 182 -5.52 -13.71 -4.99
CA LYS A 182 -4.78 -14.80 -4.31
C LYS A 182 -5.48 -15.32 -3.06
N GLY A 183 -6.46 -14.60 -2.54
CA GLY A 183 -6.99 -14.81 -1.21
C GLY A 183 -6.05 -14.29 -0.11
N VAL A 184 -6.55 -14.25 1.09
CA VAL A 184 -5.82 -13.91 2.32
C VAL A 184 -6.19 -14.88 3.42
N ALA A 185 -5.25 -15.18 4.30
CA ALA A 185 -5.53 -15.97 5.50
C ALA A 185 -6.49 -15.22 6.43
N ASP A 186 -7.35 -15.96 7.10
CA ASP A 186 -8.24 -15.39 8.11
C ASP A 186 -7.44 -14.72 9.23
N THR A 187 -7.88 -13.55 9.65
CA THR A 187 -7.31 -12.88 10.81
C THR A 187 -7.73 -13.62 12.08
N PRO A 188 -6.78 -14.09 12.92
CA PRO A 188 -7.10 -14.74 14.17
C PRO A 188 -7.95 -13.85 15.09
N VAL A 189 -8.84 -14.46 15.86
CA VAL A 189 -9.64 -13.79 16.89
C VAL A 189 -9.07 -14.13 18.25
N PHE A 190 -8.75 -13.10 19.03
CA PHE A 190 -8.11 -13.25 20.35
C PHE A 190 -9.12 -13.07 21.47
N GLY A 191 -9.03 -13.95 22.47
CA GLY A 191 -9.83 -13.85 23.69
C GLY A 191 -9.30 -12.82 24.68
N ARG A 192 -10.07 -12.55 25.71
CA ARG A 192 -9.71 -11.63 26.79
C ARG A 192 -8.54 -12.14 27.61
N LEU A 193 -7.57 -11.27 27.89
CA LEU A 193 -6.41 -11.55 28.72
C LEU A 193 -6.30 -10.49 29.82
N PRO A 194 -5.88 -10.86 31.07
CA PRO A 194 -5.86 -9.92 32.19
C PRO A 194 -5.06 -8.66 31.90
N VAL A 195 -5.63 -7.51 32.24
CA VAL A 195 -5.00 -6.19 32.25
C VAL A 195 -5.13 -5.62 33.67
N PRO A 196 -4.08 -5.06 34.27
CA PRO A 196 -4.17 -4.45 35.59
C PRO A 196 -5.09 -3.24 35.62
N ASP A 197 -5.77 -3.05 36.75
CA ASP A 197 -6.53 -1.85 37.03
C ASP A 197 -5.63 -0.60 37.16
N GLY A 198 -6.25 0.57 37.05
CA GLY A 198 -5.56 1.86 37.24
C GLY A 198 -4.59 2.19 36.10
N ALA A 199 -3.51 2.92 36.43
CA ALA A 199 -2.56 3.42 35.45
C ALA A 199 -1.58 2.35 34.90
N ALA A 200 -1.37 1.23 35.58
CA ALA A 200 -0.46 0.18 35.13
C ALA A 200 -0.95 -0.47 33.83
N VAL A 201 -0.07 -0.62 32.84
CA VAL A 201 -0.42 -1.28 31.56
C VAL A 201 -0.25 -2.79 31.64
N GLY A 202 0.60 -3.27 32.53
CA GLY A 202 0.77 -4.69 32.81
C GLY A 202 1.78 -5.42 31.94
N CYS A 203 1.79 -6.76 32.10
CA CYS A 203 2.73 -7.63 31.39
C CYS A 203 2.07 -8.20 30.13
N PHE A 204 2.89 -8.48 29.14
CA PHE A 204 2.52 -9.17 27.91
C PHE A 204 3.17 -10.56 27.89
N CYS A 205 2.47 -11.53 27.33
CA CYS A 205 2.85 -12.93 27.31
C CYS A 205 2.86 -13.53 25.90
N GLU A 206 3.09 -14.84 25.78
CA GLU A 206 3.14 -15.51 24.49
C GLU A 206 1.76 -15.64 23.82
N SER A 207 0.69 -15.60 24.59
CA SER A 207 -0.69 -15.68 24.08
C SER A 207 -1.19 -14.39 23.46
N ASP A 208 -0.46 -13.27 23.60
CA ASP A 208 -0.83 -12.00 22.98
C ASP A 208 -0.68 -12.07 21.46
N ALA A 209 -1.50 -11.31 20.74
CA ALA A 209 -1.31 -11.12 19.30
C ALA A 209 0.05 -10.46 19.03
N VAL A 210 0.79 -10.94 18.03
CA VAL A 210 2.14 -10.47 17.70
C VAL A 210 2.18 -10.01 16.26
N TYR A 211 2.77 -8.84 16.04
CA TYR A 211 2.98 -8.21 14.74
C TYR A 211 4.45 -7.80 14.63
N ASP A 212 5.14 -8.31 13.63
CA ASP A 212 6.53 -7.95 13.37
C ASP A 212 6.61 -6.83 12.33
N SER A 213 7.54 -5.89 12.55
CA SER A 213 7.89 -4.85 11.59
C SER A 213 9.28 -5.12 11.05
N PHE A 214 9.42 -5.11 9.73
CA PHE A 214 10.69 -5.37 9.04
C PHE A 214 11.39 -4.08 8.58
N ASP A 215 10.70 -2.96 8.61
CA ASP A 215 11.30 -1.66 8.39
C ASP A 215 12.07 -1.24 9.64
N ASP A 216 13.26 -0.71 9.48
CA ASP A 216 14.08 -0.25 10.62
C ASP A 216 14.20 1.27 10.71
N GLY A 217 13.36 1.99 9.98
CA GLY A 217 13.36 3.44 10.01
C GLY A 217 14.68 4.08 9.53
N ASP A 218 15.55 3.29 8.94
CA ASP A 218 16.83 3.75 8.38
C ASP A 218 16.78 3.59 6.88
N PHE A 219 16.46 4.67 6.19
CA PHE A 219 16.38 4.65 4.73
C PHE A 219 16.95 5.92 4.11
N ALA A 220 17.48 5.79 2.92
CA ALA A 220 17.68 6.88 1.99
C ALA A 220 17.06 6.48 0.66
N ARG A 221 16.08 7.22 0.22
CA ARG A 221 15.44 7.04 -1.07
C ARG A 221 15.79 8.23 -1.95
N HIS A 222 16.46 7.94 -3.04
CA HIS A 222 16.89 8.94 -4.00
C HIS A 222 16.00 8.85 -5.23
N ALA A 223 15.38 9.95 -5.61
CA ALA A 223 14.86 10.11 -6.95
C ALA A 223 15.97 10.74 -7.79
N GLU A 224 16.74 9.91 -8.48
CA GLU A 224 17.77 10.41 -9.39
C GLU A 224 17.16 11.37 -10.40
N GLY A 225 17.79 12.55 -10.57
CA GLY A 225 17.34 13.58 -11.50
C GLY A 225 16.34 14.61 -10.95
N SER A 226 15.65 14.34 -9.83
CA SER A 226 14.73 15.33 -9.22
C SER A 226 15.35 16.14 -8.08
N GLY A 227 16.52 15.73 -7.58
CA GLY A 227 17.13 16.32 -6.40
C GLY A 227 16.39 16.04 -5.09
N CYS A 228 15.33 15.22 -5.10
CA CYS A 228 14.61 14.82 -3.90
C CYS A 228 15.34 13.67 -3.22
N VAL A 229 15.66 13.86 -1.94
CA VAL A 229 16.19 12.81 -1.08
C VAL A 229 15.22 12.64 0.07
N TYR A 230 14.68 11.41 0.19
CA TYR A 230 13.95 10.99 1.39
C TYR A 230 14.95 10.27 2.27
N ASP A 231 15.40 10.92 3.33
CA ASP A 231 16.42 10.39 4.22
C ASP A 231 15.93 10.35 5.65
N ASN A 232 15.88 9.17 6.23
CA ASN A 232 15.69 8.98 7.64
C ASN A 232 16.83 8.11 8.18
N ARG A 233 17.79 8.73 8.88
CA ARG A 233 18.97 8.09 9.45
C ARG A 233 18.93 8.04 10.96
N THR A 234 17.84 8.47 11.57
CA THR A 234 17.81 8.64 13.02
C THR A 234 17.73 7.32 13.76
N GLN A 235 17.09 6.30 13.20
CA GLN A 235 16.69 5.07 13.87
C GLN A 235 16.06 5.30 15.26
N ARG A 236 15.55 6.52 15.50
CA ARG A 236 14.92 6.89 16.77
C ARG A 236 13.65 6.05 16.92
N ASN A 237 13.57 5.32 18.04
CA ASN A 237 12.42 4.47 18.37
C ASN A 237 11.99 3.51 17.25
N ALA A 238 12.94 2.99 16.45
CA ALA A 238 12.64 2.06 15.35
C ALA A 238 11.86 0.84 15.86
N ILE A 239 10.58 0.74 15.46
CA ILE A 239 9.61 -0.23 15.96
C ILE A 239 9.85 -1.58 15.30
N ARG A 240 10.08 -2.63 16.08
CA ARG A 240 10.38 -3.99 15.60
C ARG A 240 9.25 -4.96 15.79
N LYS A 241 8.49 -4.77 16.84
CA LYS A 241 7.42 -5.70 17.22
C LYS A 241 6.33 -4.97 17.98
N ILE A 242 5.10 -5.34 17.68
CA ILE A 242 3.94 -4.88 18.43
C ILE A 242 3.22 -6.11 18.97
N LYS A 243 2.87 -6.08 20.26
CA LYS A 243 1.93 -7.03 20.85
C LYS A 243 0.65 -6.32 21.21
N VAL A 244 -0.48 -7.02 21.05
CA VAL A 244 -1.80 -6.49 21.36
C VAL A 244 -2.58 -7.49 22.19
N LYS A 245 -3.30 -6.99 23.20
CA LYS A 245 -4.27 -7.76 24.00
C LYS A 245 -5.41 -6.88 24.46
N HIS A 246 -6.47 -7.49 24.98
CA HIS A 246 -7.58 -6.79 25.65
C HIS A 246 -8.14 -7.67 26.77
N ASP A 247 -8.87 -7.04 27.72
CA ASP A 247 -9.58 -7.72 28.81
C ASP A 247 -11.10 -7.54 28.76
N GLY A 248 -11.60 -6.81 27.77
CA GLY A 248 -13.00 -6.42 27.62
C GLY A 248 -13.27 -4.99 28.12
N GLU A 249 -12.37 -4.39 28.87
CA GLU A 249 -12.42 -2.97 29.26
C GLU A 249 -11.38 -2.14 28.54
N TYR A 250 -10.14 -2.63 28.45
CA TYR A 250 -9.00 -1.94 27.84
C TYR A 250 -8.43 -2.69 26.64
N LEU A 251 -8.04 -1.95 25.64
CA LEU A 251 -7.17 -2.37 24.56
C LEU A 251 -5.74 -1.93 24.87
N CYS A 252 -4.80 -2.87 24.87
CA CYS A 252 -3.42 -2.65 25.28
C CYS A 252 -2.46 -3.00 24.16
N PHE A 253 -1.44 -2.15 23.99
CA PHE A 253 -0.35 -2.34 23.04
C PHE A 253 1.00 -2.34 23.77
N LEU A 254 1.91 -3.20 23.31
CA LEU A 254 3.32 -3.15 23.64
C LEU A 254 4.10 -2.99 22.34
N LEU A 255 4.80 -1.87 22.19
CA LEU A 255 5.73 -1.63 21.10
C LEU A 255 7.15 -1.95 21.60
N ARG A 256 7.90 -2.74 20.85
CA ARG A 256 9.33 -2.96 21.10
C ARG A 256 10.14 -2.27 20.02
N THR A 257 11.10 -1.49 20.47
CA THR A 257 12.01 -0.74 19.60
C THR A 257 13.38 -1.41 19.51
N LYS A 258 14.16 -1.07 18.50
CA LYS A 258 15.52 -1.58 18.28
C LYS A 258 16.50 -1.10 19.36
N GLN A 259 16.31 0.11 19.84
CA GLN A 259 17.10 0.77 20.90
C GLN A 259 16.15 1.20 22.02
N PRO A 260 16.65 1.56 23.21
CA PRO A 260 15.79 2.10 24.25
C PRO A 260 14.94 3.28 23.76
N VAL A 261 13.66 3.28 24.17
CA VAL A 261 12.72 4.35 23.82
C VAL A 261 13.25 5.69 24.33
N THR A 262 13.38 6.66 23.44
CA THR A 262 13.82 8.00 23.82
C THR A 262 12.76 8.70 24.67
N PRO A 263 13.13 9.47 25.69
CA PRO A 263 12.16 10.27 26.44
C PRO A 263 11.38 11.23 25.54
N TYR A 264 10.13 11.49 25.90
CA TYR A 264 9.34 12.52 25.24
C TYR A 264 9.95 13.92 25.50
N ASP A 265 10.20 14.67 24.46
CA ASP A 265 10.83 16.00 24.51
C ASP A 265 9.84 17.15 24.27
N GLY A 266 8.55 16.83 24.19
CA GLY A 266 7.51 17.83 23.94
C GLY A 266 7.26 18.10 22.45
N THR A 267 7.94 17.38 21.54
CA THR A 267 7.86 17.64 20.10
C THR A 267 7.45 16.44 19.29
N GLY A 268 6.94 16.69 18.09
CA GLY A 268 6.67 15.69 17.07
C GLY A 268 5.53 14.73 17.38
N SER A 269 5.61 13.57 16.76
CA SER A 269 4.65 12.45 16.91
C SER A 269 5.35 11.29 17.63
N TRP A 270 5.58 11.43 18.94
CA TRP A 270 6.30 10.44 19.74
C TRP A 270 5.43 9.22 20.06
N MET A 271 5.86 8.04 19.61
CA MET A 271 5.25 6.72 19.90
C MET A 271 3.72 6.72 19.79
N ARG A 272 3.16 7.32 18.73
CA ARG A 272 1.72 7.41 18.49
C ARG A 272 1.16 6.13 17.92
N LEU A 273 -0.11 5.86 18.23
CA LEU A 273 -0.92 4.83 17.59
C LEU A 273 -2.10 5.49 16.85
N TYR A 274 -2.22 5.16 15.57
CA TYR A 274 -3.35 5.56 14.72
C TYR A 274 -4.29 4.37 14.63
N LEU A 275 -5.57 4.59 14.96
CA LEU A 275 -6.55 3.52 15.09
C LEU A 275 -7.73 3.75 14.14
N ASN A 276 -8.08 2.69 13.40
CA ASN A 276 -9.29 2.64 12.61
C ASN A 276 -10.22 1.57 13.20
N THR A 277 -11.45 1.96 13.53
CA THR A 277 -12.46 1.10 14.17
C THR A 277 -13.65 0.81 13.27
N THR A 278 -13.68 1.34 12.05
CA THR A 278 -14.81 1.23 11.12
C THR A 278 -14.53 0.35 9.91
N GLY A 279 -13.26 0.03 9.64
CA GLY A 279 -12.85 -0.78 8.49
C GLY A 279 -12.80 -0.04 7.14
N GLY A 280 -13.20 1.24 7.11
CA GLY A 280 -13.03 2.10 5.94
C GLY A 280 -11.61 2.63 5.78
N GLN A 281 -11.43 3.60 4.90
CA GLN A 281 -10.17 4.33 4.76
C GLN A 281 -9.96 5.29 5.93
N GLY A 282 -8.70 5.70 6.15
CA GLY A 282 -8.34 6.68 7.16
C GLY A 282 -8.30 6.13 8.60
N TYR A 283 -8.26 7.03 9.55
CA TYR A 283 -8.19 6.74 10.98
C TYR A 283 -9.26 7.54 11.73
N GLN A 284 -9.85 6.95 12.78
CA GLN A 284 -10.80 7.66 13.64
C GLN A 284 -10.12 8.21 14.87
N PHE A 285 -9.01 7.62 15.32
CA PHE A 285 -8.36 8.03 16.57
C PHE A 285 -6.83 8.06 16.44
N VAL A 286 -6.23 8.97 17.19
CA VAL A 286 -4.80 9.02 17.47
C VAL A 286 -4.59 8.92 18.98
N LEU A 287 -3.82 7.94 19.42
CA LEU A 287 -3.50 7.71 20.82
C LEU A 287 -2.07 8.19 21.10
N ASN A 288 -1.84 8.73 22.30
CA ASN A 288 -0.57 9.30 22.75
C ASN A 288 -0.25 10.67 22.14
N THR A 289 -1.25 11.54 22.08
CA THR A 289 -1.07 12.91 21.56
C THR A 289 -0.38 13.84 22.55
N HIS A 290 -0.63 13.68 23.86
CA HIS A 290 -0.05 14.49 24.94
C HIS A 290 0.38 13.59 26.11
N PRO A 291 1.54 12.92 26.02
CA PRO A 291 2.06 12.12 27.12
C PRO A 291 2.51 13.00 28.29
N ALA A 292 2.08 12.68 29.51
CA ALA A 292 2.44 13.37 30.73
C ALA A 292 3.41 12.56 31.59
N PRO A 293 4.25 13.20 32.44
CA PRO A 293 5.25 12.51 33.25
C PRO A 293 4.70 11.50 34.26
N ASP A 294 3.42 11.59 34.60
CA ASP A 294 2.73 10.67 35.51
C ASP A 294 2.24 9.38 34.82
N GLY A 295 2.54 9.20 33.53
CA GLY A 295 2.12 8.04 32.75
C GLY A 295 0.71 8.17 32.15
N THR A 296 0.05 9.30 32.32
CA THR A 296 -1.20 9.59 31.61
C THR A 296 -0.93 10.11 30.21
N THR A 297 -1.87 9.89 29.30
CA THR A 297 -1.80 10.40 27.94
C THR A 297 -3.19 10.63 27.35
N THR A 298 -3.26 11.28 26.21
CA THR A 298 -4.52 11.68 25.58
C THR A 298 -4.83 10.81 24.37
N LEU A 299 -6.10 10.49 24.23
CA LEU A 299 -6.73 9.99 22.99
C LEU A 299 -7.31 11.19 22.25
N ALA A 300 -7.05 11.31 20.97
CA ALA A 300 -7.65 12.31 20.10
C ALA A 300 -8.52 11.67 19.02
N ARG A 301 -9.59 12.34 18.63
CA ARG A 301 -10.42 11.96 17.48
C ARG A 301 -9.92 12.67 16.23
N VAL A 302 -9.68 11.93 15.16
CA VAL A 302 -9.35 12.50 13.85
C VAL A 302 -10.58 13.25 13.32
N THR A 303 -10.37 14.49 12.89
CA THR A 303 -11.40 15.40 12.38
C THR A 303 -11.17 15.78 10.91
N GLY A 304 -9.99 15.44 10.38
CA GLY A 304 -9.66 15.64 8.97
C GLY A 304 -10.34 14.65 8.04
N THR A 305 -10.02 14.75 6.76
CA THR A 305 -10.42 13.79 5.73
C THR A 305 -9.54 12.53 5.77
N ASP A 306 -9.76 11.58 4.87
CA ASP A 306 -9.02 10.31 4.81
C ASP A 306 -7.49 10.49 4.75
N ASP A 307 -7.01 11.56 4.12
CA ASP A 307 -5.57 11.88 3.98
C ASP A 307 -5.06 12.87 5.04
N ASP A 308 -5.95 13.57 5.75
CA ASP A 308 -5.63 14.59 6.78
C ASP A 308 -5.81 13.98 8.18
N LEU A 309 -4.72 13.90 8.94
CA LEU A 309 -4.68 13.35 10.29
C LEU A 309 -4.88 14.42 11.39
N THR A 310 -5.41 15.60 11.05
CA THR A 310 -5.80 16.59 12.04
C THR A 310 -6.75 15.96 13.06
N ALA A 311 -6.45 16.14 14.34
CA ALA A 311 -7.19 15.49 15.42
C ALA A 311 -7.47 16.46 16.57
N ALA A 312 -8.58 16.24 17.26
CA ALA A 312 -9.00 16.97 18.46
C ALA A 312 -8.99 16.02 19.67
N ASP A 313 -8.40 16.48 20.78
CA ASP A 313 -8.29 15.70 22.01
C ASP A 313 -9.65 15.35 22.61
N LEU A 314 -9.73 14.20 23.25
CA LEU A 314 -10.84 13.72 24.05
C LEU A 314 -10.44 13.80 25.54
N PRO A 315 -10.64 14.95 26.21
CA PRO A 315 -10.06 15.22 27.53
C PRO A 315 -10.60 14.32 28.65
N ASP A 316 -11.79 13.75 28.46
CA ASP A 316 -12.44 12.89 29.46
C ASP A 316 -12.05 11.41 29.34
N VAL A 317 -11.10 11.09 28.47
CA VAL A 317 -10.63 9.72 28.27
C VAL A 317 -9.30 9.49 28.97
N ALA A 318 -9.32 8.66 29.99
CA ALA A 318 -8.10 8.21 30.68
C ALA A 318 -7.39 7.13 29.85
N ALA A 319 -6.30 7.48 29.20
CA ALA A 319 -5.34 6.57 28.59
C ALA A 319 -4.03 6.62 29.36
N PHE A 320 -3.27 5.50 29.37
CA PHE A 320 -2.08 5.36 30.18
C PHE A 320 -0.94 4.73 29.40
N TYR A 321 0.30 5.18 29.65
CA TYR A 321 1.50 4.61 29.04
C TYR A 321 2.61 4.34 30.06
N GLU A 322 3.50 3.43 29.70
CA GLU A 322 4.75 3.13 30.41
C GLU A 322 5.88 2.98 29.37
N ALA A 323 7.02 3.59 29.64
CA ALA A 323 8.24 3.40 28.84
C ALA A 323 9.36 2.85 29.73
N ASP A 324 9.91 1.69 29.37
CA ASP A 324 11.00 1.02 30.10
C ASP A 324 11.93 0.30 29.13
N GLY A 325 13.17 0.77 29.04
CA GLY A 325 14.15 0.25 28.10
C GLY A 325 13.64 0.30 26.66
N ASP A 326 13.61 -0.83 25.96
CA ASP A 326 13.13 -0.98 24.58
C ASP A 326 11.61 -1.19 24.49
N LYS A 327 10.87 -1.00 25.57
CA LYS A 327 9.43 -1.28 25.64
C LYS A 327 8.64 0.00 25.87
N PHE A 328 7.69 0.24 25.01
CA PHE A 328 6.65 1.23 25.18
C PHE A 328 5.31 0.52 25.26
N LYS A 329 4.60 0.68 26.36
CA LYS A 329 3.29 0.09 26.59
C LYS A 329 2.26 1.19 26.70
N ILE A 330 1.06 0.95 26.14
CA ILE A 330 -0.03 1.91 26.20
C ILE A 330 -1.37 1.18 26.25
N LYS A 331 -2.33 1.72 27.00
CA LYS A 331 -3.71 1.21 27.03
C LYS A 331 -4.74 2.31 26.91
N VAL A 332 -5.88 1.95 26.33
CA VAL A 332 -7.01 2.83 26.11
C VAL A 332 -8.32 2.07 26.35
N PRO A 333 -9.34 2.68 26.95
CA PRO A 333 -10.63 2.04 27.15
C PRO A 333 -11.31 1.71 25.81
N LEU A 334 -11.80 0.47 25.64
CA LEU A 334 -12.54 0.04 24.43
C LEU A 334 -13.77 0.94 24.17
N ARG A 335 -14.48 1.33 25.24
CA ARG A 335 -15.64 2.22 25.14
C ARG A 335 -15.32 3.58 24.53
N ALA A 336 -14.11 4.10 24.76
CA ALA A 336 -13.68 5.38 24.20
C ALA A 336 -13.45 5.31 22.69
N LEU A 337 -13.17 4.10 22.20
CA LEU A 337 -13.00 3.77 20.77
C LEU A 337 -14.33 3.38 20.11
N GLY A 338 -15.42 3.25 20.88
CA GLY A 338 -16.72 2.76 20.39
C GLY A 338 -16.70 1.27 20.02
N LEU A 339 -15.80 0.49 20.63
CA LEU A 339 -15.66 -0.94 20.36
C LEU A 339 -16.51 -1.77 21.34
N ASP A 340 -17.22 -2.79 20.79
CA ASP A 340 -17.98 -3.75 21.58
C ASP A 340 -17.03 -4.81 22.18
N PRO A 341 -16.96 -4.96 23.51
CA PRO A 341 -16.06 -5.93 24.14
C PRO A 341 -16.36 -7.39 23.79
N ASP A 342 -17.56 -7.71 23.28
CA ASP A 342 -17.96 -9.07 22.92
C ASP A 342 -17.61 -9.44 21.46
N GLY A 343 -17.10 -8.45 20.68
CA GLY A 343 -16.62 -8.70 19.33
C GLY A 343 -16.26 -7.40 18.62
N PHE A 344 -14.98 -7.22 18.30
CA PHE A 344 -14.52 -6.03 17.61
C PHE A 344 -13.34 -6.31 16.67
N THR A 345 -13.16 -5.40 15.74
CA THR A 345 -11.98 -5.33 14.88
C THR A 345 -11.38 -3.94 14.97
N VAL A 346 -10.07 -3.86 15.12
CA VAL A 346 -9.33 -2.60 15.05
C VAL A 346 -8.17 -2.76 14.07
N TRP A 347 -8.06 -1.83 13.14
CA TRP A 347 -6.89 -1.66 12.29
C TRP A 347 -6.01 -0.60 12.93
N PHE A 348 -4.73 -0.87 13.02
CA PHE A 348 -3.83 0.04 13.73
C PHE A 348 -2.47 0.18 13.07
N LYS A 349 -1.85 1.29 13.37
CA LYS A 349 -0.49 1.66 12.98
C LYS A 349 0.21 2.34 14.14
N ALA A 350 1.48 2.04 14.34
CA ALA A 350 2.35 2.77 15.24
C ALA A 350 3.30 3.68 14.46
N ALA A 351 3.62 4.84 15.02
CA ALA A 351 4.57 5.75 14.41
C ALA A 351 5.34 6.56 15.46
N ASP A 352 6.63 6.83 15.18
CA ASP A 352 7.46 7.77 15.91
C ASP A 352 8.13 8.74 14.94
N SER A 353 8.00 10.05 15.20
CA SER A 353 8.66 11.07 14.40
C SER A 353 9.01 12.28 15.24
N ARG A 354 10.15 12.93 14.93
CA ARG A 354 10.51 14.23 15.51
C ARG A 354 9.64 15.38 14.98
N GLU A 355 9.12 15.21 13.79
CA GLU A 355 8.18 16.14 13.17
C GLU A 355 6.74 15.67 13.39
N PRO A 356 5.77 16.58 13.41
CA PRO A 356 4.37 16.19 13.42
C PRO A 356 4.02 15.37 12.17
N ILE A 357 3.35 14.24 12.36
CA ILE A 357 2.67 13.50 11.30
C ILE A 357 1.28 14.09 11.19
N ALA A 358 1.02 14.80 10.09
CA ALA A 358 -0.21 15.54 9.82
C ALA A 358 -1.04 14.96 8.68
N SER A 359 -0.43 14.15 7.82
CA SER A 359 -1.10 13.47 6.71
C SER A 359 -0.62 12.02 6.57
N VAL A 360 -1.36 11.22 5.80
CA VAL A 360 -0.95 9.85 5.50
C VAL A 360 0.31 9.77 4.64
N GLU A 361 0.63 10.83 3.89
CA GLU A 361 1.87 10.93 3.13
C GLU A 361 3.10 10.93 4.05
N ASP A 362 2.96 11.54 5.22
CA ASP A 362 4.02 11.61 6.22
C ASP A 362 4.48 10.23 6.74
N PHE A 363 3.66 9.19 6.59
CA PHE A 363 4.03 7.82 6.93
C PHE A 363 5.13 7.23 6.02
N TYR A 364 5.45 7.88 4.92
CA TYR A 364 6.46 7.42 3.97
C TYR A 364 7.82 8.08 4.16
N ASP A 365 7.87 9.26 4.78
CA ASP A 365 9.10 10.05 4.85
C ASP A 365 9.42 10.67 6.22
N LYS A 366 8.51 10.57 7.21
CA LYS A 366 8.74 11.11 8.54
C LYS A 366 8.83 10.00 9.59
N GLY A 367 10.04 9.83 10.14
CA GLY A 367 10.28 8.92 11.26
C GLY A 367 10.14 7.44 10.92
N ASP A 368 9.77 6.66 11.93
CA ASP A 368 9.54 5.22 11.84
C ASP A 368 8.06 4.90 11.93
N VAL A 369 7.57 4.00 11.09
CA VAL A 369 6.17 3.58 11.06
C VAL A 369 6.04 2.07 10.91
N ALA A 370 5.09 1.49 11.61
CA ALA A 370 4.80 0.06 11.58
C ALA A 370 3.29 -0.22 11.50
N PRO A 371 2.80 -0.80 10.39
CA PRO A 371 3.49 -1.13 9.15
C PRO A 371 3.75 0.11 8.26
N LEU A 372 4.61 -0.05 7.24
CA LEU A 372 5.00 1.02 6.33
C LEU A 372 3.81 1.60 5.55
N GLY A 373 3.87 2.90 5.25
CA GLY A 373 2.89 3.62 4.44
C GLY A 373 1.48 3.59 5.02
N ARG A 374 0.44 3.50 4.19
CA ARG A 374 -0.97 3.47 4.64
C ARG A 374 -1.46 2.09 5.09
N MET A 375 -0.64 1.04 5.01
CA MET A 375 -1.03 -0.28 5.50
C MET A 375 -1.25 -0.28 7.01
N ASN A 376 -2.13 -1.18 7.48
CA ASN A 376 -2.44 -1.36 8.89
C ASN A 376 -2.31 -2.82 9.31
N PHE A 377 -1.91 -3.03 10.55
CA PHE A 377 -2.14 -4.31 11.21
C PHE A 377 -3.62 -4.42 11.62
N VAL A 378 -4.08 -5.66 11.78
CA VAL A 378 -5.48 -5.94 12.14
C VAL A 378 -5.53 -6.81 13.39
N TYR A 379 -6.28 -6.36 14.40
CA TYR A 379 -6.56 -7.12 15.60
C TYR A 379 -8.07 -7.36 15.73
N LYS A 380 -8.46 -8.62 15.98
CA LYS A 380 -9.84 -9.00 16.28
C LYS A 380 -9.91 -9.53 17.71
N GLY A 381 -10.77 -8.91 18.52
CA GLY A 381 -11.01 -9.31 19.90
C GLY A 381 -12.42 -9.86 20.11
N LYS A 382 -12.60 -10.72 21.14
CA LYS A 382 -13.92 -11.21 21.60
C LYS A 382 -13.93 -11.51 23.10
#